data_7868054f769fcb49b7a39cb002b4809b
#
_entry.id   7868054f769fcb49b7a39cb002b4809b
#
_cell.length_a   1.000
_cell.length_b   1.000
_cell.length_c   1.000
_cell.angle_alpha   90.00
_cell.angle_beta   90.00
_cell.angle_gamma   90.00
#
_symmetry.space_group_name_H-M   'P 1'
#
loop_
_entity.id
_entity.type
_entity.pdbx_description
1 polymer ?
#
loop_
_entity_poly.entity_id
_entity_poly.type
_entity_poly.pdbx_seq_one_letter_code
_entity_poly.pdbx_strand_id
1 'polypeptide(L)'
;MQLNTVIFDMDGLLIDSEPLWNEAAAEVFKMYGVSLSDEQYHSTTGLRTKEFVQWWFRQFNLGDAEHARAEKLIFEKVMMKLETKGKVMPGVQYIFRFFYERNFKIGIASSSPIGMIDLAIEMCGIKNAVQAKASAENLPYGKPHPQVYLDCATSLDADPLACLCFEDSFLPD
;
A
#
# COMPACT_ATOMS: atom_id res chain seq x y z
N MET A 1 -17.19 -19.38 -15.26
CA MET A 1 -17.15 -18.66 -13.96
C MET A 1 -17.35 -17.20 -14.26
N GLN A 2 -18.21 -16.49 -13.53
CA GLN A 2 -18.48 -15.08 -13.77
C GLN A 2 -17.76 -14.27 -12.69
N LEU A 3 -16.95 -13.29 -13.11
CA LEU A 3 -16.33 -12.34 -12.19
C LEU A 3 -17.41 -11.44 -11.56
N ASN A 4 -17.38 -11.27 -10.26
CA ASN A 4 -18.34 -10.45 -9.52
C ASN A 4 -17.70 -9.61 -8.41
N THR A 5 -16.40 -9.70 -8.26
CA THR A 5 -15.63 -9.04 -7.20
C THR A 5 -14.38 -8.41 -7.81
N VAL A 6 -14.04 -7.22 -7.33
CA VAL A 6 -12.82 -6.52 -7.70
C VAL A 6 -12.07 -6.07 -6.45
N ILE A 7 -10.77 -6.29 -6.43
CA ILE A 7 -9.89 -5.91 -5.34
C ILE A 7 -8.78 -5.02 -5.93
N PHE A 8 -8.64 -3.83 -5.42
CA PHE A 8 -7.63 -2.88 -5.83
C PHE A 8 -6.48 -2.86 -4.83
N ASP A 9 -5.26 -2.79 -5.33
CA ASP A 9 -4.17 -2.22 -4.56
C ASP A 9 -4.39 -0.71 -4.35
N MET A 10 -3.55 -0.06 -3.57
CA MET A 10 -3.71 1.34 -3.20
C MET A 10 -2.57 2.22 -3.66
N ASP A 11 -1.35 1.89 -3.25
CA ASP A 11 -0.17 2.71 -3.47
C ASP A 11 0.24 2.67 -4.95
N GLY A 12 0.43 3.84 -5.59
CA GLY A 12 0.72 3.92 -7.02
C GLY A 12 -0.50 3.68 -7.94
N LEU A 13 -1.55 3.03 -7.44
CA LEU A 13 -2.76 2.69 -8.20
C LEU A 13 -3.95 3.63 -7.93
N LEU A 14 -4.27 3.88 -6.67
CA LEU A 14 -5.37 4.77 -6.25
C LEU A 14 -4.86 6.16 -5.87
N ILE A 15 -3.70 6.20 -5.24
CA ILE A 15 -3.03 7.44 -4.81
C ILE A 15 -1.57 7.43 -5.26
N ASP A 16 -1.08 8.60 -5.68
CA ASP A 16 0.33 8.83 -6.04
C ASP A 16 1.15 8.98 -4.75
N SER A 17 1.38 7.86 -4.06
CA SER A 17 2.02 7.83 -2.74
C SER A 17 3.52 7.52 -2.79
N GLU A 18 4.04 6.88 -3.84
CA GLU A 18 5.44 6.48 -3.93
C GLU A 18 6.43 7.64 -3.72
N PRO A 19 6.25 8.83 -4.34
CA PRO A 19 7.15 9.96 -4.08
C PRO A 19 7.14 10.39 -2.62
N LEU A 20 6.00 10.25 -1.93
CA LEU A 20 5.85 10.63 -0.52
C LEU A 20 6.54 9.63 0.40
N TRP A 21 6.48 8.33 0.07
CA TRP A 21 7.24 7.29 0.75
C TRP A 21 8.74 7.54 0.62
N ASN A 22 9.23 7.84 -0.59
CA ASN A 22 10.64 8.12 -0.85
C ASN A 22 11.13 9.34 -0.06
N GLU A 23 10.36 10.44 -0.08
CA GLU A 23 10.70 11.63 0.69
C GLU A 23 10.75 11.36 2.20
N ALA A 24 9.74 10.66 2.74
CA ALA A 24 9.67 10.36 4.16
C ALA A 24 10.83 9.46 4.61
N ALA A 25 11.10 8.42 3.84
CA ALA A 25 12.21 7.53 4.12
C ALA A 25 13.57 8.26 4.02
N ALA A 26 13.77 9.10 2.99
CA ALA A 26 15.00 9.89 2.86
C ALA A 26 15.25 10.80 4.07
N GLU A 27 14.20 11.48 4.56
CA GLU A 27 14.28 12.33 5.74
C GLU A 27 14.65 11.52 7.01
N VAL A 28 14.07 10.33 7.18
CA VAL A 28 14.35 9.48 8.35
C VAL A 28 15.75 8.86 8.26
N PHE A 29 16.13 8.32 7.10
CA PHE A 29 17.47 7.75 6.93
C PHE A 29 18.59 8.78 7.08
N LYS A 30 18.35 10.02 6.69
CA LYS A 30 19.29 11.13 6.94
C LYS A 30 19.57 11.35 8.42
N MET A 31 18.60 11.07 9.32
CA MET A 31 18.80 11.16 10.77
C MET A 31 19.81 10.12 11.26
N TYR A 32 19.97 9.01 10.53
CA TYR A 32 20.95 7.96 10.79
C TYR A 32 22.25 8.11 9.97
N GLY A 33 22.43 9.26 9.29
CA GLY A 33 23.61 9.53 8.48
C GLY A 33 23.66 8.80 7.15
N VAL A 34 22.53 8.26 6.68
CA VAL A 34 22.42 7.47 5.46
C VAL A 34 21.61 8.22 4.40
N SER A 35 22.03 8.09 3.15
CA SER A 35 21.27 8.55 1.98
C SER A 35 21.13 7.39 1.00
N LEU A 36 19.91 7.08 0.59
CA LEU A 36 19.62 6.09 -0.43
C LEU A 36 19.59 6.76 -1.80
N SER A 37 20.11 6.09 -2.84
CA SER A 37 19.93 6.51 -4.22
C SER A 37 18.53 6.13 -4.72
N ASP A 38 18.08 6.75 -5.83
CA ASP A 38 16.80 6.41 -6.46
C ASP A 38 16.73 4.93 -6.86
N GLU A 39 17.83 4.37 -7.36
CA GLU A 39 17.92 2.93 -7.71
C GLU A 39 17.73 2.04 -6.47
N GLN A 40 18.31 2.43 -5.33
CA GLN A 40 18.14 1.72 -4.08
C GLN A 40 16.69 1.75 -3.61
N TYR A 41 16.02 2.90 -3.70
CA TYR A 41 14.59 2.99 -3.41
C TYR A 41 13.78 2.07 -4.31
N HIS A 42 13.96 2.17 -5.62
CA HIS A 42 13.23 1.36 -6.59
C HIS A 42 13.43 -0.14 -6.40
N SER A 43 14.62 -0.57 -5.95
CA SER A 43 14.89 -2.01 -5.69
C SER A 43 14.09 -2.59 -4.51
N THR A 44 13.46 -1.74 -3.71
CA THR A 44 12.69 -2.14 -2.52
C THR A 44 11.26 -1.61 -2.54
N THR A 45 10.79 -1.10 -3.68
CA THR A 45 9.39 -0.71 -3.89
C THR A 45 8.45 -1.89 -3.65
N GLY A 46 7.32 -1.65 -2.99
CA GLY A 46 6.33 -2.68 -2.66
C GLY A 46 6.59 -3.45 -1.36
N LEU A 47 7.79 -3.34 -0.77
CA LEU A 47 8.03 -3.89 0.57
C LEU A 47 7.24 -3.12 1.63
N ARG A 48 6.81 -3.84 2.68
CA ARG A 48 6.27 -3.20 3.88
C ARG A 48 7.36 -2.34 4.53
N THR A 49 6.97 -1.25 5.17
CA THR A 49 7.91 -0.31 5.84
C THR A 49 8.87 -1.04 6.79
N LYS A 50 8.37 -2.04 7.53
CA LYS A 50 9.19 -2.88 8.41
C LYS A 50 10.31 -3.60 7.64
N GLU A 51 9.97 -4.26 6.53
CA GLU A 51 10.93 -5.00 5.69
C GLU A 51 11.93 -4.07 5.03
N PHE A 52 11.47 -2.92 4.53
CA PHE A 52 12.28 -1.86 3.97
C PHE A 52 13.32 -1.34 4.99
N VAL A 53 12.89 -0.99 6.20
CA VAL A 53 13.79 -0.53 7.27
C VAL A 53 14.79 -1.62 7.65
N GLN A 54 14.35 -2.84 7.88
CA GLN A 54 15.24 -3.96 8.24
C GLN A 54 16.28 -4.22 7.15
N TRP A 55 15.86 -4.21 5.88
CA TRP A 55 16.78 -4.41 4.75
C TRP A 55 17.88 -3.35 4.74
N TRP A 56 17.52 -2.07 4.71
CA TRP A 56 18.49 -0.99 4.58
C TRP A 56 19.34 -0.78 5.83
N PHE A 57 18.78 -0.96 7.02
CA PHE A 57 19.57 -0.91 8.26
C PHE A 57 20.66 -1.98 8.27
N ARG A 58 20.34 -3.19 7.80
CA ARG A 58 21.34 -4.26 7.65
C ARG A 58 22.41 -3.88 6.63
N GLN A 59 22.04 -3.35 5.47
CA GLN A 59 23.02 -2.95 4.43
C GLN A 59 23.98 -1.86 4.91
N PHE A 60 23.52 -0.95 5.74
CA PHE A 60 24.33 0.15 6.28
C PHE A 60 24.92 -0.15 7.68
N ASN A 61 24.82 -1.38 8.18
CA ASN A 61 25.28 -1.81 9.50
C ASN A 61 24.73 -0.93 10.65
N LEU A 62 23.49 -0.46 10.54
CA LEU A 62 22.76 0.22 11.60
C LEU A 62 22.15 -0.81 12.55
N GLY A 63 22.15 -0.50 13.84
CA GLY A 63 21.67 -1.46 14.87
C GLY A 63 20.17 -1.68 14.83
N ASP A 64 19.73 -2.89 15.16
CA ASP A 64 18.33 -3.32 15.15
C ASP A 64 17.45 -2.56 16.17
N ALA A 65 18.03 -1.99 17.20
CA ALA A 65 17.32 -1.28 18.27
C ALA A 65 16.47 -0.09 17.78
N GLU A 66 16.85 0.49 16.66
CA GLU A 66 16.17 1.67 16.08
C GLU A 66 15.14 1.33 15.01
N HIS A 67 14.97 0.05 14.62
CA HIS A 67 14.05 -0.35 13.54
C HIS A 67 12.62 0.16 13.78
N ALA A 68 12.04 -0.16 14.94
CA ALA A 68 10.66 0.23 15.24
C ALA A 68 10.47 1.76 15.28
N ARG A 69 11.49 2.48 15.72
CA ARG A 69 11.47 3.95 15.72
C ARG A 69 11.52 4.52 14.30
N ALA A 70 12.40 3.98 13.45
CA ALA A 70 12.51 4.41 12.07
C ALA A 70 11.23 4.13 11.28
N GLU A 71 10.67 2.93 11.43
CA GLU A 71 9.38 2.53 10.85
C GLU A 71 8.25 3.50 11.23
N LYS A 72 8.11 3.77 12.52
CA LYS A 72 7.11 4.70 13.03
C LYS A 72 7.29 6.11 12.46
N LEU A 73 8.52 6.63 12.46
CA LEU A 73 8.81 7.98 11.93
C LEU A 73 8.54 8.08 10.42
N ILE A 74 8.88 7.06 9.64
CA ILE A 74 8.56 7.03 8.20
C ILE A 74 7.05 7.10 8.02
N PHE A 75 6.30 6.25 8.72
CA PHE A 75 4.85 6.22 8.62
C PHE A 75 4.20 7.57 9.00
N GLU A 76 4.58 8.16 10.13
CA GLU A 76 4.08 9.47 10.56
C GLU A 76 4.34 10.55 9.51
N LYS A 77 5.53 10.56 8.89
CA LYS A 77 5.88 11.50 7.84
C LYS A 77 5.09 11.28 6.55
N VAL A 78 4.89 10.01 6.15
CA VAL A 78 4.07 9.69 4.97
C VAL A 78 2.64 10.16 5.18
N MET A 79 2.04 9.88 6.33
CA MET A 79 0.68 10.33 6.64
C MET A 79 0.54 11.85 6.53
N MET A 80 1.44 12.60 7.17
CA MET A 80 1.45 14.07 7.09
C MET A 80 1.62 14.58 5.65
N LYS A 81 2.50 13.93 4.86
CA LYS A 81 2.71 14.30 3.46
C LYS A 81 1.49 13.96 2.61
N LEU A 82 0.85 12.83 2.85
CA LEU A 82 -0.34 12.41 2.13
C LEU A 82 -1.50 13.39 2.37
N GLU A 83 -1.73 13.79 3.63
CA GLU A 83 -2.76 14.78 3.99
C GLU A 83 -2.53 16.16 3.32
N THR A 84 -1.27 16.57 3.17
CA THR A 84 -0.94 17.93 2.71
C THR A 84 -0.72 18.04 1.21
N LYS A 85 -0.23 17.00 0.55
CA LYS A 85 0.16 17.03 -0.88
C LYS A 85 -0.15 15.74 -1.64
N GLY A 86 -0.85 14.79 -1.01
CA GLY A 86 -1.28 13.56 -1.67
C GLY A 86 -2.17 13.85 -2.87
N LYS A 87 -2.06 13.03 -3.89
CA LYS A 87 -2.83 13.12 -5.13
C LYS A 87 -3.54 11.82 -5.41
N VAL A 88 -4.79 11.92 -5.81
CA VAL A 88 -5.57 10.79 -6.33
C VAL A 88 -5.16 10.52 -7.77
N MET A 89 -4.98 9.26 -8.11
CA MET A 89 -4.65 8.85 -9.47
C MET A 89 -5.81 9.13 -10.44
N PRO A 90 -5.49 9.52 -11.68
CA PRO A 90 -6.53 9.78 -12.68
C PRO A 90 -7.40 8.56 -12.93
N GLY A 91 -8.72 8.74 -13.02
CA GLY A 91 -9.65 7.67 -13.36
C GLY A 91 -10.19 6.87 -12.17
N VAL A 92 -9.68 7.06 -10.95
CA VAL A 92 -10.11 6.30 -9.76
C VAL A 92 -11.62 6.38 -9.56
N GLN A 93 -12.20 7.56 -9.52
CA GLN A 93 -13.66 7.70 -9.34
C GLN A 93 -14.46 7.05 -10.47
N TYR A 94 -13.95 7.09 -11.71
CA TYR A 94 -14.59 6.45 -12.85
C TYR A 94 -14.62 4.93 -12.71
N ILE A 95 -13.48 4.30 -12.41
CA ILE A 95 -13.39 2.83 -12.33
C ILE A 95 -14.19 2.28 -11.15
N PHE A 96 -14.19 2.97 -10.00
CA PHE A 96 -14.99 2.58 -8.85
C PHE A 96 -16.50 2.68 -9.16
N ARG A 97 -16.95 3.76 -9.82
CA ARG A 97 -18.32 3.90 -10.28
C ARG A 97 -18.69 2.80 -11.27
N PHE A 98 -17.81 2.49 -12.21
CA PHE A 98 -18.03 1.44 -13.21
C PHE A 98 -18.35 0.09 -12.56
N PHE A 99 -17.58 -0.33 -11.57
CA PHE A 99 -17.81 -1.60 -10.87
C PHE A 99 -19.02 -1.53 -9.93
N TYR A 100 -19.19 -0.43 -9.23
CA TYR A 100 -20.31 -0.21 -8.31
C TYR A 100 -21.66 -0.30 -9.03
N GLU A 101 -21.82 0.38 -10.15
CA GLU A 101 -23.05 0.36 -10.96
C GLU A 101 -23.34 -1.04 -11.56
N ARG A 102 -22.35 -1.92 -11.61
CA ARG A 102 -22.47 -3.30 -12.07
C ARG A 102 -22.62 -4.31 -10.94
N ASN A 103 -22.87 -3.82 -9.73
CA ASN A 103 -23.04 -4.64 -8.52
C ASN A 103 -21.84 -5.55 -8.21
N PHE A 104 -20.63 -5.15 -8.57
CA PHE A 104 -19.44 -5.84 -8.09
C PHE A 104 -19.23 -5.58 -6.61
N LYS A 105 -18.76 -6.60 -5.89
CA LYS A 105 -18.15 -6.39 -4.58
C LYS A 105 -16.79 -5.71 -4.79
N ILE A 106 -16.50 -4.68 -3.97
CA ILE A 106 -15.29 -3.87 -4.14
C ILE A 106 -14.49 -3.86 -2.85
N GLY A 107 -13.21 -4.26 -2.93
CA GLY A 107 -12.27 -4.22 -1.82
C GLY A 107 -10.97 -3.52 -2.16
N ILE A 108 -10.22 -3.21 -1.10
CA ILE A 108 -8.85 -2.68 -1.19
C ILE A 108 -7.93 -3.61 -0.40
N ALA A 109 -6.78 -3.98 -1.00
CA ALA A 109 -5.77 -4.84 -0.40
C ALA A 109 -4.38 -4.22 -0.60
N SER A 110 -3.75 -3.73 0.48
CA SER A 110 -2.49 -2.99 0.41
C SER A 110 -1.46 -3.52 1.40
N SER A 111 -0.17 -3.27 1.12
CA SER A 111 0.93 -3.45 2.06
C SER A 111 0.95 -2.37 3.15
N SER A 112 0.28 -1.26 2.91
CA SER A 112 0.21 -0.10 3.80
C SER A 112 -0.68 -0.33 5.02
N PRO A 113 -0.41 0.36 6.16
CA PRO A 113 -1.22 0.28 7.35
C PRO A 113 -2.67 0.70 7.13
N ILE A 114 -3.59 0.12 7.92
CA ILE A 114 -5.03 0.32 7.76
C ILE A 114 -5.44 1.80 7.82
N GLY A 115 -4.78 2.60 8.65
CA GLY A 115 -5.05 4.05 8.76
C GLY A 115 -4.75 4.82 7.46
N MET A 116 -3.75 4.38 6.70
CA MET A 116 -3.43 4.97 5.40
C MET A 116 -4.47 4.57 4.33
N ILE A 117 -4.96 3.32 4.38
CA ILE A 117 -6.05 2.86 3.51
C ILE A 117 -7.31 3.70 3.76
N ASP A 118 -7.63 3.99 5.04
CA ASP A 118 -8.78 4.81 5.39
C ASP A 118 -8.65 6.24 4.84
N LEU A 119 -7.49 6.85 4.99
CA LEU A 119 -7.22 8.18 4.44
C LEU A 119 -7.33 8.18 2.90
N ALA A 120 -6.78 7.18 2.23
CA ALA A 120 -6.87 7.06 0.77
C ALA A 120 -8.33 6.92 0.29
N ILE A 121 -9.14 6.12 0.97
CA ILE A 121 -10.58 5.96 0.68
C ILE A 121 -11.31 7.30 0.77
N GLU A 122 -11.00 8.09 1.79
CA GLU A 122 -11.59 9.43 1.98
C GLU A 122 -11.13 10.40 0.90
N MET A 123 -9.82 10.46 0.63
CA MET A 123 -9.25 11.32 -0.42
C MET A 123 -9.83 11.00 -1.80
N CYS A 124 -9.98 9.72 -2.13
CA CYS A 124 -10.56 9.27 -3.39
C CYS A 124 -12.08 9.50 -3.49
N GLY A 125 -12.77 9.76 -2.38
CA GLY A 125 -14.23 9.91 -2.33
C GLY A 125 -14.99 8.61 -2.66
N ILE A 126 -14.39 7.45 -2.36
CA ILE A 126 -14.91 6.11 -2.75
C ILE A 126 -15.52 5.33 -1.58
N LYS A 127 -15.66 5.94 -0.42
CA LYS A 127 -16.12 5.31 0.83
C LYS A 127 -17.41 4.48 0.67
N ASN A 128 -18.36 4.98 -0.12
CA ASN A 128 -19.64 4.30 -0.31
C ASN A 128 -19.57 3.09 -1.25
N ALA A 129 -18.47 2.96 -2.01
CA ALA A 129 -18.28 1.87 -2.94
C ALA A 129 -17.44 0.73 -2.34
N VAL A 130 -16.53 1.03 -1.40
CA VAL A 130 -15.65 0.05 -0.77
C VAL A 130 -16.39 -0.72 0.32
N GLN A 131 -16.42 -2.03 0.22
CA GLN A 131 -17.12 -2.94 1.15
C GLN A 131 -16.16 -3.67 2.09
N ALA A 132 -14.89 -3.85 1.68
CA ALA A 132 -13.85 -4.44 2.52
C ALA A 132 -12.49 -3.80 2.27
N LYS A 133 -11.62 -3.87 3.28
CA LYS A 133 -10.22 -3.46 3.21
C LYS A 133 -9.36 -4.46 3.96
N ALA A 134 -8.19 -4.76 3.42
CA ALA A 134 -7.20 -5.63 4.04
C ALA A 134 -5.82 -4.97 3.98
N SER A 135 -5.08 -5.07 5.07
CA SER A 135 -3.71 -4.58 5.19
C SER A 135 -2.76 -5.75 5.45
N ALA A 136 -1.64 -5.78 4.75
CA ALA A 136 -0.58 -6.75 5.05
C ALA A 136 0.32 -6.34 6.22
N GLU A 137 0.07 -5.21 6.87
CA GLU A 137 0.88 -4.66 7.98
C GLU A 137 1.23 -5.71 9.03
N ASN A 138 0.26 -6.50 9.46
CA ASN A 138 0.41 -7.49 10.54
C ASN A 138 0.42 -8.95 10.03
N LEU A 139 0.45 -9.16 8.72
CA LEU A 139 0.53 -10.52 8.16
C LEU A 139 1.95 -11.08 8.31
N PRO A 140 2.11 -12.40 8.38
CA PRO A 140 3.44 -13.04 8.41
C PRO A 140 4.28 -12.67 7.18
N TYR A 141 3.64 -12.58 6.02
CA TYR A 141 4.29 -12.26 4.73
C TYR A 141 3.60 -11.08 4.07
N GLY A 142 4.40 -10.13 3.55
CA GLY A 142 3.94 -9.05 2.67
C GLY A 142 3.80 -9.52 1.21
N LYS A 143 3.36 -8.62 0.32
CA LYS A 143 3.38 -8.86 -1.14
C LYS A 143 4.82 -9.24 -1.57
N PRO A 144 5.03 -10.20 -2.49
CA PRO A 144 4.06 -10.81 -3.41
C PRO A 144 3.23 -11.97 -2.84
N HIS A 145 3.32 -12.28 -1.54
CA HIS A 145 2.47 -13.31 -0.96
C HIS A 145 0.99 -12.91 -1.09
N PRO A 146 0.10 -13.80 -1.60
CA PRO A 146 -1.27 -13.43 -1.96
C PRO A 146 -2.21 -13.24 -0.75
N GLN A 147 -1.74 -13.44 0.48
CA GLN A 147 -2.58 -13.50 1.67
C GLN A 147 -3.49 -12.27 1.83
N VAL A 148 -2.96 -11.07 1.62
CA VAL A 148 -3.74 -9.83 1.77
C VAL A 148 -4.94 -9.78 0.81
N TYR A 149 -4.79 -10.29 -0.41
CA TYR A 149 -5.89 -10.40 -1.38
C TYR A 149 -6.90 -11.48 -0.99
N LEU A 150 -6.43 -12.63 -0.49
CA LEU A 150 -7.29 -13.71 0.00
C LEU A 150 -8.09 -13.27 1.23
N ASP A 151 -7.49 -12.53 2.15
CA ASP A 151 -8.16 -11.97 3.32
C ASP A 151 -9.21 -10.94 2.92
N CYS A 152 -8.91 -10.10 1.93
CA CYS A 152 -9.87 -9.16 1.36
C CYS A 152 -11.04 -9.88 0.69
N ALA A 153 -10.79 -10.91 -0.13
CA ALA A 153 -11.82 -11.73 -0.75
C ALA A 153 -12.71 -12.41 0.30
N THR A 154 -12.12 -12.95 1.36
CA THR A 154 -12.84 -13.54 2.49
C THR A 154 -13.74 -12.51 3.18
N SER A 155 -13.23 -11.30 3.42
CA SER A 155 -14.01 -10.22 4.04
C SER A 155 -15.17 -9.75 3.15
N LEU A 156 -15.08 -9.96 1.85
CA LEU A 156 -16.14 -9.68 0.88
C LEU A 156 -17.11 -10.88 0.72
N ASP A 157 -16.89 -11.97 1.41
CA ASP A 157 -17.62 -13.23 1.16
C ASP A 157 -17.61 -13.58 -0.34
N ALA A 158 -16.43 -13.61 -0.92
CA ALA A 158 -16.19 -13.83 -2.34
C ALA A 158 -15.29 -15.06 -2.59
N ASP A 159 -15.60 -15.81 -3.66
CA ASP A 159 -14.71 -16.85 -4.16
C ASP A 159 -13.47 -16.18 -4.80
N PRO A 160 -12.23 -16.46 -4.34
CA PRO A 160 -11.02 -15.92 -4.93
C PRO A 160 -10.93 -16.10 -6.44
N LEU A 161 -11.47 -17.18 -6.98
CA LEU A 161 -11.50 -17.46 -8.41
C LEU A 161 -12.50 -16.55 -9.18
N ALA A 162 -13.43 -15.90 -8.48
CA ALA A 162 -14.37 -14.93 -9.05
C ALA A 162 -13.89 -13.46 -8.84
N CYS A 163 -12.68 -13.27 -8.32
CA CYS A 163 -12.10 -11.95 -8.07
C CYS A 163 -11.19 -11.51 -9.23
N LEU A 164 -11.25 -10.22 -9.52
CA LEU A 164 -10.29 -9.50 -10.36
C LEU A 164 -9.44 -8.61 -9.45
N CYS A 165 -8.11 -8.71 -9.55
CA CYS A 165 -7.20 -7.86 -8.79
C CYS A 165 -6.51 -6.87 -9.73
N PHE A 166 -6.40 -5.61 -9.28
CA PHE A 166 -5.60 -4.56 -9.92
C PHE A 166 -4.39 -4.25 -9.08
N GLU A 167 -3.22 -4.25 -9.72
CA GLU A 167 -1.91 -4.02 -9.12
C GLU A 167 -1.09 -3.19 -10.10
N ASP A 168 -0.31 -2.22 -9.64
CA ASP A 168 0.57 -1.38 -10.47
C ASP A 168 2.01 -1.86 -10.45
N SER A 169 2.43 -2.57 -9.38
CA SER A 169 3.78 -3.09 -9.28
C SER A 169 3.95 -4.40 -10.05
N PHE A 170 4.97 -4.45 -10.89
CA PHE A 170 5.40 -5.68 -11.55
C PHE A 170 6.33 -6.43 -10.59
N LEU A 171 5.76 -7.36 -9.84
CA LEU A 171 6.57 -8.27 -9.04
C LEU A 171 7.02 -9.42 -9.95
N PRO A 172 8.34 -9.63 -10.14
CA PRO A 172 8.79 -10.80 -10.89
C PRO A 172 8.36 -12.09 -10.16
N ASP A 173 7.92 -13.05 -10.97
CA ASP A 173 7.56 -14.40 -10.54
C ASP A 173 8.68 -15.12 -9.75
#